data_9fc32b88a8da2096693b0a66b2aacd1a
#
_entry.id   9fc32b88a8da2096693b0a66b2aacd1a
#
_cell.length_a   1.000
_cell.length_b   1.000
_cell.length_c   1.000
_cell.angle_alpha   90.00
_cell.angle_beta   90.00
_cell.angle_gamma   90.00
#
_symmetry.space_group_name_H-M   'P 1'
#
loop_
_entity.id
_entity.type
_entity.pdbx_description
1 polymer ?
#
loop_
_entity_poly.entity_id
_entity_poly.type
_entity_poly.pdbx_seq_one_letter_code
_entity_poly.pdbx_strand_id
1 'polypeptide(L)'
;MNAGASGLASVVIPMAKAFGARVITTVLSDEIAENIKHLKADLVVNTTKDDISEVLKNELAEGRSVDVAIDCLGGEIMGKCIHYLTHGARWIMIAALAGQKTEIDLKNIYVRNVRIIGSTLRSRTPHVKAQILNELVDKVWPKVESGEVKPTIYKILPITEAEAGHDLLYKGQSVGKVVLKVN
;
A
#
# COMPACT_ATOMS: atom_id res chain seq x y z
N MET A 1 1.56 3.63 2.90
CA MET A 1 1.40 2.49 1.97
C MET A 1 2.68 2.30 1.19
N ASN A 2 3.37 1.17 1.35
CA ASN A 2 4.57 0.87 0.57
C ASN A 2 4.22 0.50 -0.89
N ALA A 3 5.22 0.62 -1.79
CA ALA A 3 5.12 0.26 -3.20
C ALA A 3 3.97 0.97 -3.95
N GLY A 4 4.04 2.30 -4.03
CA GLY A 4 3.00 3.18 -4.58
C GLY A 4 2.59 2.90 -6.03
N ALA A 5 3.47 2.30 -6.83
CA ALA A 5 3.17 1.90 -8.21
C ALA A 5 2.43 0.56 -8.32
N SER A 6 2.31 -0.21 -7.23
CA SER A 6 1.69 -1.53 -7.27
C SER A 6 0.21 -1.48 -7.63
N GLY A 7 -0.28 -2.58 -8.20
CA GLY A 7 -1.71 -2.73 -8.47
C GLY A 7 -2.60 -2.68 -7.23
N LEU A 8 -2.05 -2.87 -6.02
CA LEU A 8 -2.75 -2.66 -4.77
C LEU A 8 -2.80 -1.17 -4.42
N ALA A 9 -1.64 -0.49 -4.44
CA ALA A 9 -1.54 0.92 -4.10
C ALA A 9 -2.41 1.79 -5.03
N SER A 10 -2.54 1.41 -6.30
CA SER A 10 -3.39 2.11 -7.28
C SER A 10 -4.88 2.16 -6.89
N VAL A 11 -5.31 1.32 -5.95
CA VAL A 11 -6.67 1.34 -5.37
C VAL A 11 -6.66 1.86 -3.94
N VAL A 12 -5.69 1.43 -3.12
CA VAL A 12 -5.63 1.80 -1.69
C VAL A 12 -5.39 3.29 -1.51
N ILE A 13 -4.53 3.92 -2.33
CA ILE A 13 -4.24 5.35 -2.22
C ILE A 13 -5.50 6.19 -2.49
N PRO A 14 -6.17 6.10 -3.66
CA PRO A 14 -7.38 6.87 -3.89
C PRO A 14 -8.51 6.52 -2.90
N MET A 15 -8.61 5.27 -2.45
CA MET A 15 -9.57 4.87 -1.43
C MET A 15 -9.28 5.59 -0.10
N ALA A 16 -8.05 5.59 0.38
CA ALA A 16 -7.67 6.31 1.60
C ALA A 16 -7.93 7.81 1.47
N LYS A 17 -7.61 8.41 0.32
CA LYS A 17 -7.91 9.82 0.02
C LYS A 17 -9.42 10.09 0.07
N ALA A 18 -10.24 9.24 -0.51
CA ALA A 18 -11.69 9.36 -0.51
C ALA A 18 -12.32 9.26 0.90
N PHE A 19 -11.60 8.67 1.86
CA PHE A 19 -11.93 8.67 3.30
C PHE A 19 -11.24 9.78 4.09
N GLY A 20 -10.62 10.76 3.42
CA GLY A 20 -10.01 11.92 4.05
C GLY A 20 -8.63 11.68 4.68
N ALA A 21 -8.00 10.54 4.41
CA ALA A 21 -6.66 10.26 4.93
C ALA A 21 -5.58 11.08 4.21
N ARG A 22 -4.56 11.49 4.95
CA ARG A 22 -3.28 11.91 4.38
C ARG A 22 -2.45 10.66 4.07
N VAL A 23 -1.94 10.57 2.86
CA VAL A 23 -1.28 9.37 2.36
C VAL A 23 0.18 9.61 2.03
N ILE A 24 1.06 8.82 2.66
CA ILE A 24 2.47 8.72 2.32
C ILE A 24 2.69 7.40 1.57
N THR A 25 3.41 7.44 0.46
CA THR A 25 3.75 6.24 -0.30
C THR A 25 5.21 6.24 -0.76
N THR A 26 5.73 5.07 -1.13
CA THR A 26 7.12 4.89 -1.56
C THR A 26 7.21 4.42 -3.00
N VAL A 27 8.24 4.84 -3.69
CA VAL A 27 8.59 4.42 -5.05
C VAL A 27 10.08 4.18 -5.18
N LEU A 28 10.52 3.58 -6.30
CA LEU A 28 11.92 3.25 -6.57
C LEU A 28 12.60 4.20 -7.58
N SER A 29 11.87 5.19 -8.13
CA SER A 29 12.45 6.18 -9.03
C SER A 29 11.57 7.42 -9.12
N ASP A 30 12.16 8.54 -9.57
CA ASP A 30 11.41 9.78 -9.81
C ASP A 30 10.44 9.63 -10.99
N GLU A 31 10.79 8.85 -12.00
CA GLU A 31 9.90 8.54 -13.13
C GLU A 31 8.62 7.84 -12.63
N ILE A 32 8.76 6.86 -11.74
CA ILE A 32 7.60 6.20 -11.13
C ILE A 32 6.81 7.18 -10.26
N ALA A 33 7.48 8.09 -9.54
CA ALA A 33 6.81 9.13 -8.75
C ALA A 33 5.94 10.02 -9.63
N GLU A 34 6.44 10.45 -10.79
CA GLU A 34 5.66 11.21 -11.77
C GLU A 34 4.45 10.41 -12.27
N ASN A 35 4.65 9.14 -12.63
CA ASN A 35 3.62 8.28 -13.18
C ASN A 35 2.46 8.00 -12.20
N ILE A 36 2.69 8.10 -10.88
CA ILE A 36 1.65 7.90 -9.86
C ILE A 36 1.00 9.18 -9.34
N LYS A 37 1.35 10.37 -9.84
CA LYS A 37 0.77 11.64 -9.39
C LYS A 37 -0.76 11.67 -9.43
N HIS A 38 -1.35 10.97 -10.41
CA HIS A 38 -2.80 10.86 -10.55
C HIS A 38 -3.48 10.16 -9.36
N LEU A 39 -2.75 9.38 -8.55
CA LEU A 39 -3.26 8.75 -7.33
C LEU A 39 -3.43 9.74 -6.17
N LYS A 40 -2.83 10.94 -6.27
CA LYS A 40 -2.96 12.05 -5.30
C LYS A 40 -2.47 11.70 -3.88
N ALA A 41 -1.42 10.88 -3.75
CA ALA A 41 -0.73 10.75 -2.48
C ALA A 41 -0.15 12.11 -2.05
N ASP A 42 -0.22 12.43 -0.75
CA ASP A 42 0.24 13.72 -0.23
C ASP A 42 1.77 13.80 -0.15
N LEU A 43 2.42 12.66 0.00
CA LEU A 43 3.88 12.56 -0.02
C LEU A 43 4.30 11.28 -0.73
N VAL A 44 5.16 11.42 -1.73
CA VAL A 44 5.77 10.31 -2.48
C VAL A 44 7.26 10.32 -2.20
N VAL A 45 7.77 9.24 -1.61
CA VAL A 45 9.18 9.10 -1.21
C VAL A 45 9.88 8.16 -2.17
N ASN A 46 10.93 8.66 -2.85
CA ASN A 46 11.80 7.83 -3.66
C ASN A 46 12.86 7.18 -2.76
N THR A 47 12.68 5.89 -2.44
CA THR A 47 13.54 5.16 -1.50
C THR A 47 14.93 4.82 -2.03
N THR A 48 15.25 5.16 -3.28
CA THR A 48 16.63 5.11 -3.80
C THR A 48 17.43 6.36 -3.45
N LYS A 49 16.76 7.44 -3.04
CA LYS A 49 17.36 8.73 -2.68
C LYS A 49 17.17 9.07 -1.20
N ASP A 50 16.01 8.77 -0.65
CA ASP A 50 15.60 9.17 0.68
C ASP A 50 15.32 7.96 1.56
N ASP A 51 15.76 8.02 2.83
CA ASP A 51 15.39 7.01 3.83
C ASP A 51 13.98 7.30 4.34
N ILE A 52 13.05 6.40 4.05
CA ILE A 52 11.66 6.51 4.50
C ILE A 52 11.56 6.62 6.03
N SER A 53 12.47 6.03 6.79
CA SER A 53 12.44 6.11 8.25
C SER A 53 12.75 7.52 8.74
N GLU A 54 13.69 8.23 8.13
CA GLU A 54 13.97 9.63 8.45
C GLU A 54 12.82 10.56 8.02
N VAL A 55 12.17 10.27 6.90
CA VAL A 55 10.96 10.98 6.47
C VAL A 55 9.86 10.84 7.53
N LEU A 56 9.58 9.62 7.99
CA LEU A 56 8.56 9.36 9.02
C LEU A 56 8.92 9.98 10.38
N LYS A 57 10.19 10.03 10.74
CA LYS A 57 10.69 10.69 11.94
C LYS A 57 10.41 12.20 11.87
N ASN A 58 10.66 12.84 10.74
CA ASN A 58 10.37 14.24 10.54
C ASN A 58 8.86 14.52 10.57
N GLU A 59 8.05 13.69 9.91
CA GLU A 59 6.59 13.78 9.98
C GLU A 59 6.07 13.68 11.42
N LEU A 60 6.62 12.75 12.21
CA LEU A 60 6.28 12.61 13.63
C LEU A 60 6.67 13.86 14.43
N ALA A 61 7.85 14.43 14.21
CA ALA A 61 8.32 15.63 14.88
C ALA A 61 7.45 16.85 14.58
N GLU A 62 6.85 16.90 13.40
CA GLU A 62 5.94 17.96 12.96
C GLU A 62 4.45 17.68 13.30
N GLY A 63 4.17 16.65 14.09
CA GLY A 63 2.82 16.30 14.52
C GLY A 63 1.96 15.61 13.43
N ARG A 64 2.57 15.16 12.35
CA ARG A 64 1.90 14.45 11.23
C ARG A 64 2.25 12.97 11.20
N SER A 65 2.19 12.32 12.33
CA SER A 65 2.53 10.91 12.46
C SER A 65 1.55 9.98 11.72
N VAL A 66 2.00 8.75 11.47
CA VAL A 66 1.26 7.73 10.73
C VAL A 66 0.43 6.87 11.68
N ASP A 67 -0.88 6.80 11.48
CA ASP A 67 -1.82 5.99 12.26
C ASP A 67 -1.98 4.56 11.72
N VAL A 68 -1.84 4.40 10.40
CA VAL A 68 -2.02 3.12 9.71
C VAL A 68 -0.93 2.92 8.67
N ALA A 69 -0.15 1.86 8.82
CA ALA A 69 0.75 1.39 7.79
C ALA A 69 0.15 0.15 7.10
N ILE A 70 0.11 0.17 5.77
CA ILE A 70 -0.25 -1.01 4.96
C ILE A 70 1.01 -1.45 4.25
N ASP A 71 1.45 -2.68 4.54
CA ASP A 71 2.76 -3.18 4.16
C ASP A 71 2.65 -4.48 3.35
N CYS A 72 3.22 -4.47 2.16
CA CYS A 72 3.39 -5.64 1.30
C CYS A 72 4.87 -6.03 1.12
N LEU A 73 5.80 -5.27 1.67
CA LEU A 73 7.23 -5.48 1.51
C LEU A 73 7.84 -6.25 2.68
N GLY A 74 7.46 -5.92 3.91
CA GLY A 74 8.08 -6.49 5.11
C GLY A 74 9.55 -6.12 5.24
N GLY A 75 10.36 -7.07 5.76
CA GLY A 75 11.81 -6.92 5.85
C GLY A 75 12.24 -5.73 6.70
N GLU A 76 13.41 -5.19 6.42
CA GLU A 76 14.03 -4.10 7.18
C GLU A 76 13.18 -2.82 7.26
N ILE A 77 12.39 -2.52 6.24
CA ILE A 77 11.54 -1.32 6.21
C ILE A 77 10.58 -1.30 7.40
N MET A 78 9.97 -2.44 7.72
CA MET A 78 9.10 -2.53 8.88
C MET A 78 9.84 -2.18 10.17
N GLY A 79 10.99 -2.81 10.42
CA GLY A 79 11.79 -2.59 11.63
C GLY A 79 12.23 -1.14 11.78
N LYS A 80 12.70 -0.53 10.70
CA LYS A 80 13.14 0.87 10.68
C LYS A 80 12.01 1.88 10.89
N CYS A 81 10.83 1.61 10.36
CA CYS A 81 9.73 2.59 10.32
C CYS A 81 8.75 2.49 11.50
N ILE A 82 8.60 1.32 12.11
CA ILE A 82 7.56 1.08 13.13
C ILE A 82 7.71 1.99 14.36
N HIS A 83 8.92 2.49 14.60
CA HIS A 83 9.25 3.38 15.71
C HIS A 83 8.65 4.79 15.57
N TYR A 84 8.31 5.20 14.35
CA TYR A 84 7.84 6.54 14.02
C TYR A 84 6.32 6.62 13.81
N LEU A 85 5.60 5.55 14.13
CA LEU A 85 4.14 5.55 14.09
C LEU A 85 3.56 6.28 15.32
N THR A 86 2.32 6.72 15.22
CA THR A 86 1.59 7.34 16.35
C THR A 86 1.29 6.32 17.45
N HIS A 87 0.89 6.83 18.63
CA HIS A 87 0.39 5.98 19.71
C HIS A 87 -0.89 5.26 19.28
N GLY A 88 -0.96 3.95 19.52
CA GLY A 88 -2.10 3.11 19.13
C GLY A 88 -2.16 2.75 17.64
N ALA A 89 -1.14 3.09 16.87
CA ALA A 89 -1.09 2.83 15.43
C ALA A 89 -1.20 1.35 15.07
N ARG A 90 -1.52 1.09 13.82
CA ARG A 90 -1.69 -0.25 13.25
C ARG A 90 -0.73 -0.46 12.09
N TRP A 91 0.12 -1.47 12.20
CA TRP A 91 0.93 -1.96 11.08
C TRP A 91 0.26 -3.21 10.50
N ILE A 92 -0.29 -3.10 9.31
CA ILE A 92 -1.05 -4.16 8.64
C ILE A 92 -0.15 -4.80 7.59
N MET A 93 0.27 -6.05 7.87
CA MET A 93 1.05 -6.87 6.94
C MET A 93 0.14 -7.71 6.06
N ILE A 94 0.31 -7.57 4.76
CA ILE A 94 -0.45 -8.32 3.74
C ILE A 94 0.44 -9.21 2.87
N ALA A 95 1.75 -8.92 2.85
CA ALA A 95 2.80 -9.72 2.20
C ALA A 95 4.17 -9.34 2.78
N ALA A 96 5.22 -10.05 2.35
CA ALA A 96 6.61 -9.83 2.76
C ALA A 96 7.54 -10.01 1.55
N LEU A 97 7.31 -9.24 0.49
CA LEU A 97 7.96 -9.40 -0.81
C LEU A 97 9.45 -9.02 -0.80
N ALA A 98 9.86 -8.11 0.08
CA ALA A 98 11.25 -7.68 0.22
C ALA A 98 12.00 -8.39 1.37
N GLY A 99 11.30 -9.15 2.22
CA GLY A 99 11.93 -9.92 3.28
C GLY A 99 10.94 -10.42 4.32
N GLN A 100 11.19 -11.63 4.83
CA GLN A 100 10.32 -12.30 5.82
C GLN A 100 10.75 -12.07 7.27
N LYS A 101 11.92 -11.45 7.49
CA LYS A 101 12.48 -11.21 8.82
C LYS A 101 12.75 -9.73 9.01
N THR A 102 12.55 -9.24 10.23
CA THR A 102 12.87 -7.88 10.63
C THR A 102 13.26 -7.85 12.11
N GLU A 103 14.03 -6.86 12.51
CA GLU A 103 14.32 -6.57 13.91
C GLU A 103 13.44 -5.43 14.40
N ILE A 104 12.87 -5.56 15.59
CA ILE A 104 12.00 -4.57 16.20
C ILE A 104 12.41 -4.39 17.67
N ASP A 105 12.63 -3.15 18.07
CA ASP A 105 12.73 -2.81 19.49
C ASP A 105 11.34 -2.92 20.14
N LEU A 106 11.16 -3.97 20.95
CA LEU A 106 9.89 -4.27 21.62
C LEU A 106 9.41 -3.13 22.53
N LYS A 107 10.33 -2.31 23.07
CA LYS A 107 9.97 -1.13 23.86
C LYS A 107 9.08 -0.18 23.08
N ASN A 108 9.40 0.05 21.80
CA ASN A 108 8.60 0.92 20.94
C ASN A 108 7.19 0.38 20.68
N ILE A 109 7.01 -0.95 20.72
CA ILE A 109 5.71 -1.57 20.56
C ILE A 109 4.83 -1.35 21.78
N TYR A 110 5.31 -1.73 23.00
CA TYR A 110 4.46 -1.67 24.18
C TYR A 110 4.27 -0.25 24.73
N VAL A 111 5.29 0.62 24.67
CA VAL A 111 5.16 2.02 25.14
C VAL A 111 4.19 2.82 24.26
N ARG A 112 4.14 2.53 22.97
CA ARG A 112 3.27 3.22 22.00
C ARG A 112 1.96 2.48 21.72
N ASN A 113 1.73 1.31 22.30
CA ASN A 113 0.56 0.46 22.01
C ASN A 113 0.38 0.16 20.53
N VAL A 114 1.46 0.03 19.76
CA VAL A 114 1.40 -0.30 18.33
C VAL A 114 0.89 -1.72 18.15
N ARG A 115 0.00 -1.89 17.19
CA ARG A 115 -0.58 -3.18 16.84
C ARG A 115 0.00 -3.67 15.51
N ILE A 116 0.61 -4.86 15.51
CA ILE A 116 1.06 -5.55 14.31
C ILE A 116 -0.02 -6.57 13.94
N ILE A 117 -0.59 -6.41 12.74
CA ILE A 117 -1.74 -7.17 12.27
C ILE A 117 -1.38 -7.88 10.97
N GLY A 118 -1.31 -9.21 10.99
CA GLY A 118 -1.24 -10.02 9.78
C GLY A 118 -2.62 -10.12 9.14
N SER A 119 -2.69 -9.94 7.82
CA SER A 119 -3.95 -10.02 7.08
C SER A 119 -3.78 -10.81 5.77
N THR A 120 -4.61 -11.83 5.59
CA THR A 120 -4.75 -12.56 4.33
C THR A 120 -6.23 -12.83 4.07
N LEU A 121 -6.68 -12.55 2.85
CA LEU A 121 -8.06 -12.85 2.47
C LEU A 121 -8.24 -14.34 2.13
N ARG A 122 -7.19 -14.99 1.62
CA ARG A 122 -7.25 -16.36 1.11
C ARG A 122 -7.76 -17.35 2.15
N SER A 123 -7.24 -17.28 3.37
CA SER A 123 -7.56 -18.21 4.47
C SER A 123 -8.79 -17.82 5.29
N ARG A 124 -9.45 -16.69 5.01
CA ARG A 124 -10.66 -16.29 5.70
C ARG A 124 -11.83 -17.22 5.37
N THR A 125 -12.69 -17.45 6.37
CA THR A 125 -13.92 -18.22 6.16
C THR A 125 -14.86 -17.51 5.18
N PRO A 126 -15.76 -18.23 4.49
CA PRO A 126 -16.77 -17.61 3.62
C PRO A 126 -17.60 -16.55 4.31
N HIS A 127 -17.96 -16.75 5.59
CA HIS A 127 -18.69 -15.78 6.39
C HIS A 127 -17.95 -14.46 6.54
N VAL A 128 -16.66 -14.51 6.92
CA VAL A 128 -15.81 -13.30 7.06
C VAL A 128 -15.61 -12.61 5.72
N LYS A 129 -15.44 -13.38 4.63
CA LYS A 129 -15.35 -12.81 3.28
C LYS A 129 -16.62 -12.07 2.89
N ALA A 130 -17.80 -12.64 3.19
CA ALA A 130 -19.09 -12.01 2.92
C ALA A 130 -19.24 -10.70 3.72
N GLN A 131 -18.85 -10.67 5.00
CA GLN A 131 -18.86 -9.44 5.79
C GLN A 131 -17.97 -8.34 5.17
N ILE A 132 -16.74 -8.69 4.76
CA ILE A 132 -15.81 -7.74 4.10
C ILE A 132 -16.42 -7.21 2.80
N LEU A 133 -17.03 -8.08 1.99
CA LEU A 133 -17.68 -7.68 0.73
C LEU A 133 -18.89 -6.77 0.96
N ASN A 134 -19.73 -7.05 1.96
CA ASN A 134 -20.85 -6.20 2.31
C ASN A 134 -20.37 -4.81 2.74
N GLU A 135 -19.34 -4.72 3.60
CA GLU A 135 -18.78 -3.44 4.00
C GLU A 135 -18.14 -2.68 2.82
N LEU A 136 -17.56 -3.39 1.86
CA LEU A 136 -17.00 -2.80 0.65
C LEU A 136 -18.13 -2.22 -0.22
N VAL A 137 -19.23 -2.97 -0.40
CA VAL A 137 -20.40 -2.50 -1.14
C VAL A 137 -21.01 -1.26 -0.48
N ASP A 138 -21.17 -1.28 0.83
CA ASP A 138 -21.80 -0.18 1.55
C ASP A 138 -20.95 1.09 1.60
N LYS A 139 -19.65 0.94 1.83
CA LYS A 139 -18.75 2.09 2.14
C LYS A 139 -17.87 2.54 0.97
N VAL A 140 -17.46 1.63 0.11
CA VAL A 140 -16.47 1.90 -0.95
C VAL A 140 -17.13 1.97 -2.32
N TRP A 141 -18.10 1.11 -2.60
CA TRP A 141 -18.71 1.03 -3.92
C TRP A 141 -19.30 2.35 -4.42
N PRO A 142 -20.01 3.15 -3.60
CA PRO A 142 -20.46 4.48 -4.03
C PRO A 142 -19.33 5.41 -4.48
N LYS A 143 -18.14 5.26 -3.88
CA LYS A 143 -16.94 6.02 -4.27
C LYS A 143 -16.31 5.51 -5.56
N VAL A 144 -16.50 4.24 -5.89
CA VAL A 144 -16.12 3.66 -7.19
C VAL A 144 -17.07 4.16 -8.29
N GLU A 145 -18.37 4.17 -8.02
CA GLU A 145 -19.38 4.65 -8.97
C GLU A 145 -19.27 6.15 -9.25
N SER A 146 -18.92 6.95 -8.24
CA SER A 146 -18.64 8.38 -8.42
C SER A 146 -17.32 8.67 -9.15
N GLY A 147 -16.45 7.68 -9.28
CA GLY A 147 -15.11 7.83 -9.86
C GLY A 147 -14.05 8.38 -8.91
N GLU A 148 -14.37 8.60 -7.62
CA GLU A 148 -13.38 8.97 -6.60
C GLU A 148 -12.33 7.88 -6.39
N VAL A 149 -12.75 6.61 -6.44
CA VAL A 149 -11.88 5.44 -6.35
C VAL A 149 -11.87 4.73 -7.69
N LYS A 150 -10.76 4.83 -8.41
CA LYS A 150 -10.60 4.20 -9.73
C LYS A 150 -9.26 3.48 -9.78
N PRO A 151 -9.26 2.17 -10.10
CA PRO A 151 -8.00 1.44 -10.27
C PRO A 151 -7.27 1.93 -11.52
N THR A 152 -5.95 2.01 -11.44
CA THR A 152 -5.11 2.29 -12.61
C THR A 152 -4.91 1.00 -13.40
N ILE A 153 -5.28 1.00 -14.66
CA ILE A 153 -4.99 -0.07 -15.60
C ILE A 153 -3.77 0.34 -16.42
N TYR A 154 -2.66 -0.38 -16.22
CA TYR A 154 -1.42 -0.13 -16.94
C TYR A 154 -1.52 -0.62 -18.39
N LYS A 155 -2.00 -1.84 -18.58
CA LYS A 155 -2.14 -2.45 -19.90
C LYS A 155 -3.24 -3.50 -19.92
N ILE A 156 -3.93 -3.60 -21.06
CA ILE A 156 -4.87 -4.68 -21.35
C ILE A 156 -4.25 -5.53 -22.46
N LEU A 157 -4.12 -6.83 -22.23
CA LEU A 157 -3.57 -7.80 -23.17
C LEU A 157 -4.61 -8.89 -23.42
N PRO A 158 -4.62 -9.53 -24.61
CA PRO A 158 -5.40 -10.75 -24.80
C PRO A 158 -4.86 -11.85 -23.87
N ILE A 159 -5.72 -12.79 -23.48
CA ILE A 159 -5.32 -13.90 -22.57
C ILE A 159 -4.18 -14.74 -23.16
N THR A 160 -4.09 -14.82 -24.47
CA THR A 160 -3.01 -15.52 -25.20
C THR A 160 -1.64 -14.90 -25.00
N GLU A 161 -1.57 -13.63 -24.51
CA GLU A 161 -0.33 -12.90 -24.20
C GLU A 161 -0.07 -12.86 -22.69
N ALA A 162 -0.56 -13.81 -21.92
CA ALA A 162 -0.39 -13.83 -20.46
C ALA A 162 1.09 -13.81 -20.03
N GLU A 163 1.97 -14.48 -20.78
CA GLU A 163 3.41 -14.48 -20.52
C GLU A 163 4.01 -13.08 -20.65
N ALA A 164 3.68 -12.35 -21.71
CA ALA A 164 4.08 -10.95 -21.87
C ALA A 164 3.55 -10.06 -20.73
N GLY A 165 2.35 -10.36 -20.23
CA GLY A 165 1.79 -9.71 -19.03
C GLY A 165 2.64 -9.95 -17.77
N HIS A 166 3.11 -11.17 -17.56
CA HIS A 166 4.04 -11.49 -16.46
C HIS A 166 5.36 -10.75 -16.59
N ASP A 167 5.93 -10.71 -17.81
CA ASP A 167 7.19 -9.99 -18.07
C ASP A 167 7.11 -8.50 -17.72
N LEU A 168 5.97 -7.86 -18.02
CA LEU A 168 5.74 -6.48 -17.64
C LEU A 168 5.79 -6.28 -16.12
N LEU A 169 5.22 -7.22 -15.35
CA LEU A 169 5.27 -7.18 -13.89
C LEU A 169 6.68 -7.41 -13.35
N TYR A 170 7.42 -8.36 -13.92
CA TYR A 170 8.81 -8.66 -13.54
C TYR A 170 9.76 -7.47 -13.75
N LYS A 171 9.56 -6.68 -14.80
CA LYS A 171 10.36 -5.48 -15.08
C LYS A 171 10.15 -4.37 -14.05
N GLY A 172 9.09 -4.44 -13.23
CA GLY A 172 8.82 -3.47 -12.15
C GLY A 172 8.51 -2.04 -12.62
N GLN A 173 8.27 -1.84 -13.92
CA GLN A 173 7.97 -0.54 -14.53
C GLN A 173 6.47 -0.24 -14.63
N SER A 174 5.64 -1.23 -14.34
CA SER A 174 4.18 -1.08 -14.42
C SER A 174 3.64 -0.26 -13.25
N VAL A 175 2.72 0.66 -13.55
CA VAL A 175 1.93 1.38 -12.56
C VAL A 175 0.49 0.87 -12.62
N GLY A 176 0.04 0.23 -11.55
CA GLY A 176 -1.31 -0.31 -11.49
C GLY A 176 -1.44 -1.77 -11.94
N LYS A 177 -2.50 -2.09 -12.68
CA LYS A 177 -2.88 -3.45 -13.06
C LYS A 177 -2.57 -3.77 -14.51
N VAL A 178 -2.05 -4.97 -14.77
CA VAL A 178 -2.11 -5.61 -16.09
C VAL A 178 -3.36 -6.48 -16.13
N VAL A 179 -4.20 -6.29 -17.12
CA VAL A 179 -5.47 -7.00 -17.27
C VAL A 179 -5.40 -7.90 -18.50
N LEU A 180 -5.84 -9.14 -18.35
CA LEU A 180 -5.95 -10.08 -19.43
C LEU A 180 -7.42 -10.15 -19.89
N LYS A 181 -7.66 -9.84 -21.16
CA LYS A 181 -8.98 -9.93 -21.79
C LYS A 181 -9.18 -11.34 -22.33
N VAL A 182 -10.26 -12.00 -21.90
CA VAL A 182 -10.56 -13.39 -22.29
C VAL A 182 -11.31 -13.43 -23.62
N ASN A 183 -12.20 -12.46 -23.87
CA ASN A 183 -12.97 -12.32 -25.13
C ASN A 183 -13.18 -10.84 -25.46
#